data_2d94e81ed3423b1b3c3e316ef5580968
#
_entry.id   2d94e81ed3423b1b3c3e316ef5580968
#
_cell.length_a   1.000
_cell.length_b   1.000
_cell.length_c   1.000
_cell.angle_alpha   90.00
_cell.angle_beta   90.00
_cell.angle_gamma   90.00
#
_symmetry.space_group_name_H-M   'P 1'
#
loop_
_entity.id
_entity.type
_entity.pdbx_description
1 polymer ?
#
loop_
_entity_poly.entity_id
_entity_poly.type
_entity_poly.pdbx_seq_one_letter_code
_entity_poly.pdbx_strand_id
1 'polypeptide(L)'
;MPDFFPFPLLIGVVMLAILLAILWRRKRSPSHLFCFSVFWAYLLLVLRETLFPIPFLGGMDGMRTMQQATFVLSHVNFLPFKYFAFHNKYVVFREIALNILLTLPLGFGVSFIARLKSRGFLWLAFAAGLVIEIAQLVISLGIGGVYRTVDITDVILNAAGVLLGYGLFRIFARLYLAVTRRFGIEQHGLLACVHDVVSNAGSWRSAS
;
A
#
# COMPACT_ATOMS: atom_id res chain seq x y z
N MET A 1 -2.46 24.85 -9.86
CA MET A 1 -1.09 24.64 -9.31
C MET A 1 -0.46 23.55 -10.14
N PRO A 2 0.79 23.66 -10.58
CA PRO A 2 1.43 22.59 -11.34
C PRO A 2 1.53 21.35 -10.44
N ASP A 3 0.95 20.23 -10.91
CA ASP A 3 1.06 18.94 -10.26
C ASP A 3 2.51 18.45 -10.39
N PHE A 4 3.28 18.48 -9.29
CA PHE A 4 4.65 17.95 -9.27
C PHE A 4 4.71 16.40 -9.33
N PHE A 5 3.58 15.73 -9.47
CA PHE A 5 3.51 14.28 -9.62
C PHE A 5 4.25 13.70 -10.86
N PRO A 6 4.39 14.43 -12.00
CA PRO A 6 5.17 13.92 -13.13
C PRO A 6 6.60 13.52 -12.77
N PHE A 7 7.25 14.22 -11.84
CA PHE A 7 8.64 13.93 -11.47
C PHE A 7 8.79 12.63 -10.65
N PRO A 8 8.04 12.40 -9.56
CA PRO A 8 8.01 11.10 -8.87
C PRO A 8 7.54 9.95 -9.75
N LEU A 9 6.60 10.19 -10.68
CA LEU A 9 6.16 9.19 -11.64
C LEU A 9 7.31 8.76 -12.55
N LEU A 10 8.07 9.71 -13.09
CA LEU A 10 9.24 9.42 -13.93
C LEU A 10 10.27 8.58 -13.16
N ILE A 11 10.61 8.97 -11.94
CA ILE A 11 11.50 8.19 -11.06
C ILE A 11 10.96 6.79 -10.85
N GLY A 12 9.66 6.66 -10.57
CA GLY A 12 9.00 5.37 -10.38
C GLY A 12 9.06 4.46 -11.61
N VAL A 13 8.90 5.03 -12.81
CA VAL A 13 9.01 4.30 -14.07
C VAL A 13 10.45 3.86 -14.33
N VAL A 14 11.44 4.73 -14.09
CA VAL A 14 12.87 4.38 -14.22
C VAL A 14 13.24 3.27 -13.22
N MET A 15 12.81 3.37 -11.97
CA MET A 15 13.03 2.32 -10.98
C MET A 15 12.38 0.99 -11.41
N LEU A 16 11.16 1.02 -11.94
CA LEU A 16 10.52 -0.18 -12.49
C LEU A 16 11.37 -0.81 -13.58
N ALA A 17 11.85 -0.02 -14.54
CA ALA A 17 12.68 -0.53 -15.64
C ALA A 17 13.96 -1.21 -15.11
N ILE A 18 14.64 -0.60 -14.13
CA ILE A 18 15.83 -1.16 -13.50
C ILE A 18 15.49 -2.49 -12.79
N LEU A 19 14.42 -2.51 -11.98
CA LEU A 19 14.00 -3.70 -11.26
C LEU A 19 13.60 -4.85 -12.19
N LEU A 20 12.88 -4.54 -13.28
CA LEU A 20 12.53 -5.53 -14.30
C LEU A 20 13.76 -6.08 -15.00
N ALA A 21 14.76 -5.24 -15.31
CA ALA A 21 16.02 -5.71 -15.87
C ALA A 21 16.77 -6.65 -14.92
N ILE A 22 16.79 -6.34 -13.62
CA ILE A 22 17.38 -7.21 -12.59
C ILE A 22 16.63 -8.54 -12.49
N LEU A 23 15.29 -8.51 -12.45
CA LEU A 23 14.45 -9.71 -12.36
C LEU A 23 14.60 -10.58 -13.60
N TRP A 24 14.70 -9.96 -14.79
CA TRP A 24 14.98 -10.67 -16.04
C TRP A 24 16.33 -11.37 -16.00
N ARG A 25 17.39 -10.67 -15.59
CA ARG A 25 18.74 -11.27 -15.43
C ARG A 25 18.71 -12.44 -14.43
N ARG A 26 17.83 -12.40 -13.42
CA ARG A 26 17.59 -13.50 -12.47
C ARG A 26 16.70 -14.62 -13.05
N LYS A 27 16.43 -14.61 -14.35
CA LYS A 27 15.62 -15.60 -15.06
C LYS A 27 14.23 -15.83 -14.46
N ARG A 28 13.60 -14.76 -13.95
CA ARG A 28 12.21 -14.83 -13.50
C ARG A 28 11.28 -14.97 -14.70
N SER A 29 10.16 -15.71 -14.53
CA SER A 29 9.20 -15.93 -15.61
C SER A 29 8.55 -14.61 -16.09
N PRO A 30 8.17 -14.48 -17.36
CA PRO A 30 7.45 -13.32 -17.89
C PRO A 30 6.18 -13.00 -17.09
N SER A 31 5.46 -14.03 -16.63
CA SER A 31 4.26 -13.87 -15.80
C SER A 31 4.57 -13.22 -14.47
N HIS A 32 5.71 -13.55 -13.84
CA HIS A 32 6.15 -12.90 -12.60
C HIS A 32 6.51 -11.43 -12.83
N LEU A 33 7.18 -11.12 -13.97
CA LEU A 33 7.48 -9.74 -14.34
C LEU A 33 6.20 -8.92 -14.55
N PHE A 34 5.19 -9.51 -15.18
CA PHE A 34 3.89 -8.86 -15.38
C PHE A 34 3.20 -8.57 -14.04
N CYS A 35 3.08 -9.58 -13.15
CA CYS A 35 2.49 -9.38 -11.82
C CYS A 35 3.25 -8.31 -11.02
N PHE A 36 4.58 -8.30 -11.10
CA PHE A 36 5.41 -7.29 -10.47
C PHE A 36 5.14 -5.88 -11.02
N SER A 37 5.01 -5.74 -12.35
CA SER A 37 4.73 -4.44 -13.00
C SER A 37 3.37 -3.89 -12.58
N VAL A 38 2.33 -4.74 -12.57
CA VAL A 38 0.98 -4.34 -12.12
C VAL A 38 1.00 -3.89 -10.66
N PHE A 39 1.69 -4.64 -9.81
CA PHE A 39 1.80 -4.29 -8.39
C PHE A 39 2.59 -2.99 -8.18
N TRP A 40 3.66 -2.77 -8.95
CA TRP A 40 4.43 -1.53 -8.91
C TRP A 40 3.60 -0.32 -9.33
N ALA A 41 2.84 -0.44 -10.44
CA ALA A 41 1.92 0.61 -10.88
C ALA A 41 0.88 0.94 -9.80
N TYR A 42 0.35 -0.07 -9.11
CA TYR A 42 -0.52 0.12 -7.96
C TYR A 42 0.20 0.89 -6.82
N LEU A 43 1.45 0.56 -6.49
CA LEU A 43 2.19 1.30 -5.46
C LEU A 43 2.40 2.77 -5.84
N LEU A 44 2.63 3.08 -7.12
CA LEU A 44 2.70 4.47 -7.60
C LEU A 44 1.36 5.20 -7.46
N LEU A 45 0.23 4.52 -7.67
CA LEU A 45 -1.10 5.09 -7.41
C LEU A 45 -1.31 5.35 -5.92
N VAL A 46 -0.94 4.44 -5.04
CA VAL A 46 -0.98 4.66 -3.58
C VAL A 46 -0.17 5.89 -3.20
N LEU A 47 1.05 6.00 -3.71
CA LEU A 47 1.94 7.12 -3.46
C LEU A 47 1.32 8.45 -3.91
N ARG A 48 0.68 8.44 -5.09
CA ARG A 48 -0.06 9.59 -5.60
C ARG A 48 -1.20 10.00 -4.66
N GLU A 49 -2.06 9.08 -4.29
CA GLU A 49 -3.25 9.39 -3.50
C GLU A 49 -2.91 9.79 -2.05
N THR A 50 -1.82 9.24 -1.49
CA THR A 50 -1.44 9.49 -0.09
C THR A 50 -0.53 10.70 0.09
N LEU A 51 0.38 10.97 -0.87
CA LEU A 51 1.44 11.97 -0.71
C LEU A 51 1.37 13.13 -1.71
N PHE A 52 0.44 13.13 -2.68
CA PHE A 52 0.31 14.23 -3.63
C PHE A 52 -1.12 14.82 -3.67
N PRO A 53 -1.27 16.09 -4.10
CA PRO A 53 -0.22 17.05 -4.45
C PRO A 53 0.48 17.60 -3.22
N ILE A 54 1.81 17.65 -3.23
CA ILE A 54 2.56 18.35 -2.17
C ILE A 54 2.50 19.85 -2.47
N PRO A 55 1.94 20.69 -1.59
CA PRO A 55 1.91 22.13 -1.82
C PRO A 55 3.35 22.69 -1.76
N PHE A 56 3.84 23.17 -2.89
CA PHE A 56 5.11 23.89 -2.92
C PHE A 56 4.86 25.30 -2.41
N LEU A 57 5.11 25.51 -1.13
CA LEU A 57 5.17 26.86 -0.56
C LEU A 57 6.51 27.45 -0.99
N GLY A 58 6.49 28.28 -2.06
CA GLY A 58 7.65 29.04 -2.50
C GLY A 58 8.12 29.95 -1.36
N GLY A 59 9.33 29.70 -0.91
CA GLY A 59 9.96 30.41 0.18
C GLY A 59 10.55 29.41 1.16
N MET A 60 11.62 28.74 0.76
CA MET A 60 12.51 28.05 1.71
C MET A 60 13.36 29.09 2.42
N ASP A 61 12.75 30.03 3.10
CA ASP A 61 13.45 30.85 4.06
C ASP A 61 13.78 29.97 5.25
N GLY A 62 15.00 29.49 5.21
CA GLY A 62 15.50 28.40 6.02
C GLY A 62 15.65 28.76 7.48
N MET A 63 14.66 28.70 8.24
CA MET A 63 14.68 28.27 9.63
C MET A 63 13.23 28.12 10.06
N ARG A 64 12.73 26.91 9.83
CA ARG A 64 11.43 26.54 10.39
C ARG A 64 11.57 26.58 11.88
N THR A 65 10.93 27.58 12.47
CA THR A 65 11.01 27.84 13.89
C THR A 65 10.47 26.63 14.66
N MET A 66 10.99 26.38 15.84
CA MET A 66 10.46 25.41 16.81
C MET A 66 8.93 25.56 16.96
N GLN A 67 8.41 26.77 16.79
CA GLN A 67 7.00 27.09 16.81
C GLN A 67 6.19 26.43 15.68
N GLN A 68 6.73 26.34 14.45
CA GLN A 68 6.07 25.66 13.33
C GLN A 68 6.04 24.14 13.56
N ALA A 69 7.13 23.55 14.03
CA ALA A 69 7.16 22.13 14.37
C ALA A 69 6.16 21.81 15.50
N THR A 70 6.10 22.63 16.55
CA THR A 70 5.12 22.46 17.63
C THR A 70 3.69 22.57 17.12
N PHE A 71 3.42 23.50 16.20
CA PHE A 71 2.12 23.63 15.55
C PHE A 71 1.73 22.37 14.79
N VAL A 72 2.63 21.82 13.96
CA VAL A 72 2.37 20.55 13.22
C VAL A 72 2.12 19.39 14.19
N LEU A 73 2.96 19.25 15.22
CA LEU A 73 2.85 18.14 16.18
C LEU A 73 1.56 18.24 17.04
N SER A 74 1.07 19.45 17.31
CA SER A 74 -0.20 19.62 18.05
C SER A 74 -1.43 19.16 17.26
N HIS A 75 -1.31 18.98 15.93
CA HIS A 75 -2.37 18.48 15.06
C HIS A 75 -2.29 16.96 14.81
N VAL A 76 -1.33 16.27 15.42
CA VAL A 76 -1.27 14.80 15.38
C VAL A 76 -2.33 14.21 16.31
N ASN A 77 -3.21 13.35 15.77
CA ASN A 77 -4.26 12.72 16.54
C ASN A 77 -3.87 11.28 16.93
N PHE A 78 -3.70 11.05 18.23
CA PHE A 78 -3.41 9.73 18.79
C PHE A 78 -4.66 9.03 19.36
N LEU A 79 -5.84 9.68 19.33
CA LEU A 79 -7.08 9.09 19.85
C LEU A 79 -7.85 8.43 18.69
N PRO A 80 -7.96 7.08 18.66
CA PRO A 80 -8.66 6.39 17.59
C PRO A 80 -10.12 6.85 17.50
N PHE A 81 -10.62 7.03 16.29
CA PHE A 81 -12.01 7.35 15.96
C PHE A 81 -12.57 8.64 16.56
N LYS A 82 -11.73 9.48 17.16
CA LYS A 82 -12.16 10.78 17.74
C LYS A 82 -12.83 11.66 16.68
N TYR A 83 -12.28 11.69 15.49
CA TYR A 83 -12.77 12.48 14.36
C TYR A 83 -14.21 12.09 13.98
N PHE A 84 -14.57 10.82 14.09
CA PHE A 84 -15.87 10.30 13.69
C PHE A 84 -17.05 10.85 14.52
N ALA A 85 -16.81 11.29 15.75
CA ALA A 85 -17.82 11.87 16.62
C ALA A 85 -18.30 13.26 16.14
N PHE A 86 -17.49 13.98 15.36
CA PHE A 86 -17.73 15.37 14.98
C PHE A 86 -18.06 15.57 13.49
N HIS A 87 -18.03 14.49 12.69
CA HIS A 87 -18.23 14.58 11.24
C HIS A 87 -19.51 13.90 10.79
N ASN A 88 -20.00 14.34 9.61
CA ASN A 88 -21.14 13.72 8.96
C ASN A 88 -20.85 12.24 8.67
N LYS A 89 -21.83 11.37 8.89
CA LYS A 89 -21.71 9.90 8.67
C LYS A 89 -21.21 9.55 7.25
N TYR A 90 -21.60 10.33 6.24
CA TYR A 90 -21.14 10.12 4.86
C TYR A 90 -19.63 10.38 4.72
N VAL A 91 -19.12 11.44 5.34
CA VAL A 91 -17.67 11.78 5.33
C VAL A 91 -16.88 10.68 6.03
N VAL A 92 -17.35 10.27 7.23
CA VAL A 92 -16.75 9.18 8.00
C VAL A 92 -16.70 7.88 7.20
N PHE A 93 -17.83 7.49 6.59
CA PHE A 93 -17.90 6.28 5.77
C PHE A 93 -16.92 6.34 4.58
N ARG A 94 -16.88 7.49 3.90
CA ARG A 94 -15.97 7.71 2.77
C ARG A 94 -14.49 7.55 3.19
N GLU A 95 -14.10 8.11 4.32
CA GLU A 95 -12.73 7.99 4.83
C GLU A 95 -12.36 6.56 5.21
N ILE A 96 -13.26 5.87 5.93
CA ILE A 96 -13.08 4.45 6.23
C ILE A 96 -12.90 3.65 4.94
N ALA A 97 -13.80 3.82 3.98
CA ALA A 97 -13.79 3.09 2.73
C ALA A 97 -12.52 3.37 1.92
N LEU A 98 -12.09 4.63 1.82
CA LEU A 98 -10.92 5.02 1.03
C LEU A 98 -9.62 4.45 1.63
N ASN A 99 -9.41 4.53 2.94
CA ASN A 99 -8.22 4.00 3.60
C ASN A 99 -8.13 2.47 3.46
N ILE A 100 -9.27 1.77 3.66
CA ILE A 100 -9.33 0.31 3.47
C ILE A 100 -9.09 -0.06 2.01
N LEU A 101 -9.78 0.58 1.05
CA LEU A 101 -9.67 0.27 -0.38
C LEU A 101 -8.27 0.59 -0.91
N LEU A 102 -7.63 1.62 -0.40
CA LEU A 102 -6.28 2.00 -0.78
C LEU A 102 -5.27 0.89 -0.51
N THR A 103 -5.35 0.22 0.64
CA THR A 103 -4.36 -0.76 1.08
C THR A 103 -4.79 -2.22 0.88
N LEU A 104 -6.06 -2.47 0.55
CA LEU A 104 -6.58 -3.80 0.25
C LEU A 104 -5.82 -4.50 -0.89
N PRO A 105 -5.51 -3.83 -2.03
CA PRO A 105 -4.72 -4.47 -3.09
C PRO A 105 -3.28 -4.77 -2.66
N LEU A 106 -2.71 -4.04 -1.66
CA LEU A 106 -1.41 -4.36 -1.09
C LEU A 106 -1.45 -5.74 -0.43
N GLY A 107 -2.45 -5.99 0.42
CA GLY A 107 -2.59 -7.26 1.11
C GLY A 107 -2.86 -8.44 0.18
N PHE A 108 -3.61 -8.22 -0.91
CA PHE A 108 -3.87 -9.21 -1.92
C PHE A 108 -2.65 -9.45 -2.82
N GLY A 109 -2.09 -8.39 -3.37
CA GLY A 109 -1.09 -8.42 -4.44
C GLY A 109 0.29 -8.84 -3.97
N VAL A 110 0.68 -8.52 -2.72
CA VAL A 110 1.99 -8.90 -2.20
C VAL A 110 2.20 -10.42 -2.20
N SER A 111 1.13 -11.21 -2.11
CA SER A 111 1.18 -12.67 -2.19
C SER A 111 1.73 -13.20 -3.51
N PHE A 112 1.61 -12.42 -4.60
CA PHE A 112 2.16 -12.78 -5.92
C PHE A 112 3.64 -12.45 -6.08
N ILE A 113 4.20 -11.64 -5.18
CA ILE A 113 5.56 -11.12 -5.27
C ILE A 113 6.45 -11.69 -4.18
N ALA A 114 5.92 -11.82 -2.96
CA ALA A 114 6.65 -12.26 -1.79
C ALA A 114 5.91 -13.39 -1.05
N ARG A 115 6.68 -14.38 -0.59
CA ARG A 115 6.16 -15.49 0.22
C ARG A 115 6.19 -15.09 1.69
N LEU A 116 5.12 -14.44 2.17
CA LEU A 116 4.99 -14.04 3.56
C LEU A 116 4.18 -15.06 4.37
N LYS A 117 4.64 -15.38 5.58
CA LYS A 117 3.83 -16.10 6.58
C LYS A 117 2.74 -15.18 7.14
N SER A 118 1.72 -15.75 7.77
CA SER A 118 0.60 -14.96 8.37
C SER A 118 1.09 -13.86 9.32
N ARG A 119 2.13 -14.13 10.13
CA ARG A 119 2.76 -13.11 10.98
C ARG A 119 3.40 -11.98 10.17
N GLY A 120 3.97 -12.30 8.99
CA GLY A 120 4.52 -11.29 8.07
C GLY A 120 3.45 -10.34 7.54
N PHE A 121 2.22 -10.82 7.32
CA PHE A 121 1.09 -9.97 6.94
C PHE A 121 0.64 -9.04 8.06
N LEU A 122 0.70 -9.46 9.32
CA LEU A 122 0.43 -8.57 10.47
C LEU A 122 1.46 -7.43 10.53
N TRP A 123 2.75 -7.75 10.36
CA TRP A 123 3.79 -6.74 10.33
C TRP A 123 3.67 -5.82 9.11
N LEU A 124 3.34 -6.38 7.94
CA LEU A 124 3.09 -5.59 6.72
C LEU A 124 1.92 -4.63 6.91
N ALA A 125 0.83 -5.10 7.52
CA ALA A 125 -0.35 -4.30 7.78
C ALA A 125 -0.03 -3.10 8.67
N PHE A 126 0.64 -3.34 9.78
CA PHE A 126 1.06 -2.28 10.70
C PHE A 126 2.06 -1.32 10.03
N ALA A 127 3.08 -1.87 9.35
CA ALA A 127 4.10 -1.07 8.69
C ALA A 127 3.51 -0.20 7.58
N ALA A 128 2.56 -0.71 6.78
CA ALA A 128 1.94 0.05 5.70
C ALA A 128 1.20 1.28 6.22
N GLY A 129 0.35 1.12 7.24
CA GLY A 129 -0.35 2.23 7.87
C GLY A 129 0.64 3.25 8.47
N LEU A 130 1.60 2.76 9.24
CA LEU A 130 2.56 3.63 9.92
C LEU A 130 3.46 4.41 8.93
N VAL A 131 3.93 3.77 7.87
CA VAL A 131 4.79 4.42 6.85
C VAL A 131 4.05 5.54 6.14
N ILE A 132 2.78 5.36 5.82
CA ILE A 132 1.96 6.43 5.19
C ILE A 132 1.88 7.64 6.13
N GLU A 133 1.50 7.42 7.39
CA GLU A 133 1.35 8.50 8.37
C GLU A 133 2.67 9.21 8.68
N ILE A 134 3.77 8.46 8.83
CA ILE A 134 5.10 9.04 9.02
C ILE A 134 5.51 9.88 7.81
N ALA A 135 5.26 9.41 6.59
CA ALA A 135 5.58 10.16 5.39
C ALA A 135 4.80 11.49 5.34
N GLN A 136 3.51 11.49 5.69
CA GLN A 136 2.69 12.70 5.77
C GLN A 136 3.17 13.65 6.87
N LEU A 137 3.57 13.11 8.02
CA LEU A 137 4.18 13.92 9.11
C LEU A 137 5.49 14.58 8.66
N VAL A 138 6.38 13.80 8.02
CA VAL A 138 7.66 14.32 7.50
C VAL A 138 7.43 15.42 6.46
N ILE A 139 6.46 15.25 5.58
CA ILE A 139 6.08 16.29 4.61
C ILE A 139 5.56 17.55 5.35
N SER A 140 4.65 17.37 6.31
CA SER A 140 4.09 18.48 7.09
C SER A 140 5.16 19.26 7.85
N LEU A 141 6.07 18.55 8.53
CA LEU A 141 7.25 19.16 9.17
C LEU A 141 8.17 19.80 8.13
N GLY A 142 8.32 19.12 7.00
CA GLY A 142 9.09 19.58 5.86
C GLY A 142 8.56 20.91 5.29
N ILE A 143 7.27 21.18 5.23
CA ILE A 143 6.61 22.38 4.73
C ILE A 143 6.49 23.45 5.84
N GLY A 144 6.54 23.06 7.12
CA GLY A 144 6.31 23.93 8.28
C GLY A 144 4.82 24.25 8.51
N GLY A 145 3.93 23.39 8.04
CA GLY A 145 2.47 23.52 8.17
C GLY A 145 1.77 22.17 8.05
N VAL A 146 0.52 22.10 8.51
CA VAL A 146 -0.27 20.86 8.42
C VAL A 146 -0.65 20.62 6.96
N TYR A 147 0.02 19.67 6.33
CA TYR A 147 -0.28 19.21 4.97
C TYR A 147 -1.47 18.26 4.96
N ARG A 148 -1.39 17.23 5.78
CA ARG A 148 -2.47 16.29 6.10
C ARG A 148 -2.45 16.05 7.61
N THR A 149 -3.62 15.81 8.19
CA THR A 149 -3.71 15.46 9.60
C THR A 149 -3.24 14.04 9.78
N VAL A 150 -2.22 13.83 10.60
CA VAL A 150 -1.73 12.51 10.97
C VAL A 150 -2.66 11.91 12.01
N ASP A 151 -3.28 10.78 11.71
CA ASP A 151 -4.30 10.15 12.57
C ASP A 151 -4.03 8.65 12.77
N ILE A 152 -4.00 8.24 14.03
CA ILE A 152 -3.87 6.81 14.38
C ILE A 152 -5.02 5.97 13.80
N THR A 153 -6.18 6.58 13.55
CA THR A 153 -7.32 5.91 12.90
C THR A 153 -6.95 5.45 11.49
N ASP A 154 -6.22 6.28 10.74
CA ASP A 154 -5.79 5.96 9.37
C ASP A 154 -4.78 4.81 9.38
N VAL A 155 -3.88 4.74 10.38
CA VAL A 155 -3.00 3.58 10.58
C VAL A 155 -3.83 2.31 10.76
N ILE A 156 -4.88 2.35 11.59
CA ILE A 156 -5.74 1.20 11.87
C ILE A 156 -6.53 0.78 10.61
N LEU A 157 -7.10 1.74 9.88
CA LEU A 157 -7.89 1.48 8.69
C LEU A 157 -7.03 0.95 7.53
N ASN A 158 -5.84 1.52 7.34
CA ASN A 158 -4.86 1.02 6.37
C ASN A 158 -4.40 -0.41 6.71
N ALA A 159 -4.13 -0.69 7.99
CA ALA A 159 -3.80 -2.03 8.45
C ALA A 159 -4.95 -3.01 8.22
N ALA A 160 -6.20 -2.61 8.51
CA ALA A 160 -7.38 -3.40 8.23
C ALA A 160 -7.52 -3.72 6.73
N GLY A 161 -7.27 -2.75 5.84
CA GLY A 161 -7.28 -2.96 4.40
C GLY A 161 -6.28 -4.03 3.96
N VAL A 162 -5.04 -4.00 4.45
CA VAL A 162 -4.03 -5.04 4.16
C VAL A 162 -4.50 -6.42 4.63
N LEU A 163 -5.04 -6.52 5.84
CA LEU A 163 -5.51 -7.80 6.38
C LEU A 163 -6.72 -8.35 5.62
N LEU A 164 -7.67 -7.49 5.25
CA LEU A 164 -8.80 -7.84 4.39
C LEU A 164 -8.33 -8.30 3.02
N GLY A 165 -7.38 -7.60 2.40
CA GLY A 165 -6.78 -8.00 1.13
C GLY A 165 -6.12 -9.38 1.19
N TYR A 166 -5.39 -9.67 2.26
CA TYR A 166 -4.84 -11.00 2.50
C TYR A 166 -5.95 -12.05 2.69
N GLY A 167 -7.00 -11.72 3.44
CA GLY A 167 -8.17 -12.60 3.59
C GLY A 167 -8.83 -12.93 2.25
N LEU A 168 -9.04 -11.93 1.40
CA LEU A 168 -9.57 -12.10 0.05
C LEU A 168 -8.65 -12.96 -0.83
N PHE A 169 -7.33 -12.76 -0.76
CA PHE A 169 -6.38 -13.63 -1.44
C PHE A 169 -6.54 -15.10 -0.98
N ARG A 170 -6.73 -15.35 0.32
CA ARG A 170 -6.93 -16.71 0.84
C ARG A 170 -8.22 -17.36 0.33
N ILE A 171 -9.29 -16.57 0.21
CA ILE A 171 -10.57 -17.05 -0.36
C ILE A 171 -10.37 -17.35 -1.86
N PHE A 172 -9.78 -16.41 -2.60
CA PHE A 172 -9.44 -16.57 -4.01
C PHE A 172 -8.63 -17.84 -4.25
N ALA A 173 -7.57 -18.04 -3.46
CA ALA A 173 -6.69 -19.20 -3.57
C ALA A 173 -7.45 -20.54 -3.43
N ARG A 174 -8.36 -20.63 -2.44
CA ARG A 174 -9.18 -21.83 -2.24
C ARG A 174 -10.13 -22.07 -3.39
N LEU A 175 -10.83 -21.03 -3.86
CA LEU A 175 -11.77 -21.12 -4.97
C LEU A 175 -11.05 -21.50 -6.27
N TYR A 176 -9.92 -20.86 -6.55
CA TYR A 176 -9.10 -21.17 -7.73
C TYR A 176 -8.68 -22.63 -7.76
N LEU A 177 -8.14 -23.16 -6.66
CA LEU A 177 -7.74 -24.57 -6.58
C LEU A 177 -8.92 -25.53 -6.69
N ALA A 178 -10.08 -25.19 -6.13
CA ALA A 178 -11.28 -26.02 -6.24
C ALA A 178 -11.78 -26.09 -7.68
N VAL A 179 -11.82 -24.95 -8.37
CA VAL A 179 -12.26 -24.87 -9.78
C VAL A 179 -11.28 -25.58 -10.71
N THR A 180 -9.99 -25.32 -10.60
CA THR A 180 -8.97 -25.92 -11.47
C THR A 180 -8.91 -27.45 -11.31
N ARG A 181 -9.06 -27.96 -10.08
CA ARG A 181 -9.14 -29.41 -9.83
C ARG A 181 -10.41 -30.03 -10.41
N ARG A 182 -11.55 -29.34 -10.28
CA ARG A 182 -12.85 -29.85 -10.74
C ARG A 182 -12.93 -29.94 -12.27
N PHE A 183 -12.35 -28.98 -12.97
CA PHE A 183 -12.47 -28.85 -14.43
C PHE A 183 -11.22 -29.32 -15.18
N GLY A 184 -10.18 -29.82 -14.49
CA GLY A 184 -8.94 -30.31 -15.13
C GLY A 184 -8.24 -29.24 -15.97
N ILE A 185 -8.28 -27.94 -15.54
CA ILE A 185 -7.76 -26.84 -16.34
C ILE A 185 -6.24 -26.93 -16.43
N GLU A 186 -5.73 -27.00 -17.66
CA GLU A 186 -4.30 -26.99 -17.93
C GLU A 186 -3.66 -25.65 -17.55
N GLN A 187 -2.48 -25.73 -16.91
CA GLN A 187 -1.80 -24.58 -16.32
C GLN A 187 -0.71 -24.07 -17.27
N HIS A 188 -1.04 -23.06 -18.10
CA HIS A 188 -0.09 -22.44 -19.02
C HIS A 188 0.05 -20.93 -18.75
N GLY A 189 1.23 -20.35 -18.98
CA GLY A 189 1.49 -18.91 -18.91
C GLY A 189 1.13 -18.29 -17.56
N LEU A 190 0.21 -17.34 -17.55
CA LEU A 190 -0.24 -16.64 -16.32
C LEU A 190 -0.95 -17.58 -15.36
N LEU A 191 -1.75 -18.53 -15.86
CA LEU A 191 -2.45 -19.51 -15.02
C LEU A 191 -1.46 -20.38 -14.24
N ALA A 192 -0.34 -20.77 -14.85
CA ALA A 192 0.72 -21.51 -14.17
C ALA A 192 1.36 -20.69 -13.03
N CYS A 193 1.60 -19.39 -13.27
CA CYS A 193 2.11 -18.50 -12.25
C CYS A 193 1.14 -18.33 -11.08
N VAL A 194 -0.15 -18.11 -11.37
CA VAL A 194 -1.20 -18.02 -10.34
C VAL A 194 -1.29 -19.33 -9.56
N HIS A 195 -1.24 -20.48 -10.27
CA HIS A 195 -1.31 -21.79 -9.64
C HIS A 195 -0.13 -22.04 -8.69
N ASP A 196 1.09 -21.69 -9.09
CA ASP A 196 2.29 -21.82 -8.22
C ASP A 196 2.16 -20.98 -6.94
N VAL A 197 1.71 -19.72 -7.07
CA VAL A 197 1.51 -18.82 -5.91
C VAL A 197 0.44 -19.39 -4.97
N VAL A 198 -0.69 -19.82 -5.53
CA VAL A 198 -1.86 -20.26 -4.78
C VAL A 198 -1.64 -21.62 -4.11
N SER A 199 -0.98 -22.59 -4.78
CA SER A 199 -0.65 -23.89 -4.24
C SER A 199 0.34 -23.79 -3.08
N ASN A 200 1.35 -22.93 -3.21
CA ASN A 200 2.31 -22.65 -2.13
C ASN A 200 1.67 -21.97 -0.92
N ALA A 201 0.64 -21.14 -1.11
CA ALA A 201 -0.07 -20.50 0.01
C ALA A 201 -0.77 -21.50 0.94
N GLY A 202 -1.07 -22.71 0.47
CA GLY A 202 -1.62 -23.80 1.27
C GLY A 202 -0.60 -24.50 2.18
N SER A 203 0.66 -24.61 1.75
CA SER A 203 1.71 -25.33 2.46
C SER A 203 2.28 -24.58 3.70
N TRP A 204 1.98 -23.28 3.85
CA TRP A 204 2.47 -22.49 4.99
C TRP A 204 1.76 -22.78 6.32
N ARG A 205 0.72 -23.65 6.32
CA ARG A 205 0.05 -24.11 7.55
C ARG A 205 0.80 -25.20 8.31
N SER A 206 1.65 -25.97 7.64
CA SER A 206 2.29 -27.14 8.23
C SER A 206 3.65 -26.87 8.90
N ALA A 207 4.07 -25.60 8.94
CA ALA A 207 5.37 -25.18 9.49
C ALA A 207 5.24 -24.16 10.65
N SER A 208 4.09 -24.15 11.33
CA SER A 208 3.86 -23.31 12.54
C SER A 208 3.71 -24.16 13.77
#